data_95c676094960e254997c7b0926dff110
#
_entry.id   95c676094960e254997c7b0926dff110
#
_cell.length_a   1.000
_cell.length_b   1.000
_cell.length_c   1.000
_cell.angle_alpha   90.00
_cell.angle_beta   90.00
_cell.angle_gamma   90.00
#
_symmetry.space_group_name_H-M   'P 1'
#
loop_
_entity.id
_entity.type
_entity.pdbx_description
1 polymer ?
#
loop_
_entity_poly.entity_id
_entity_poly.type
_entity_poly.pdbx_seq_one_letter_code
_entity_poly.pdbx_strand_id
1 'polypeptide(L)'
;VRDPIADATQQLTLSKPKTTEKPIGYPLEMIFTYDGTSKSQTEFTKNVYKGYLSSAENRSLPEKLFERYCESSKNIQWFYKNGDKGIEYFSIVYTDNFGKQKSFYPDYIIGTTDGKVWIIETKGGFTKSGDSEDIDKYTAKKFGVLKNYTDKYNLFGGIVRQDKQSGELCICTETYSDDIKSDSWKLLSDVL
;
A
#
# COMPACT_ATOMS: atom_id res chain seq x y z
N VAL A 1 17.83 7.16 45.89
CA VAL A 1 16.98 8.35 45.58
C VAL A 1 16.59 8.22 44.11
N ARG A 2 15.30 8.05 43.81
CA ARG A 2 14.82 8.02 42.42
C ARG A 2 14.86 9.43 41.85
N ASP A 3 15.30 9.52 40.59
CA ASP A 3 15.33 10.79 39.86
C ASP A 3 13.88 11.14 39.41
N PRO A 4 13.26 12.19 39.97
CA PRO A 4 11.88 12.55 39.64
C PRO A 4 11.70 13.00 38.19
N ILE A 5 12.78 13.43 37.50
CA ILE A 5 12.73 13.81 36.08
C ILE A 5 12.67 12.56 35.22
N ALA A 6 13.44 11.53 35.57
CA ALA A 6 13.39 10.24 34.85
C ALA A 6 12.02 9.56 34.97
N ASP A 7 11.42 9.57 36.17
CA ASP A 7 10.08 9.04 36.41
C ASP A 7 9.00 9.83 35.64
N ALA A 8 9.08 11.16 35.59
CA ALA A 8 8.17 11.98 34.81
C ALA A 8 8.31 11.76 33.28
N THR A 9 9.54 11.58 32.81
CA THR A 9 9.81 11.29 31.39
C THR A 9 9.26 9.91 31.03
N GLN A 10 9.38 8.92 31.91
CA GLN A 10 8.85 7.58 31.72
C GLN A 10 7.30 7.56 31.73
N GLN A 11 6.65 8.33 32.61
CA GLN A 11 5.20 8.52 32.62
C GLN A 11 4.71 9.25 31.37
N LEU A 12 5.40 10.29 30.90
CA LEU A 12 5.08 10.97 29.64
C LEU A 12 5.22 10.04 28.43
N THR A 13 6.18 9.12 28.46
CA THR A 13 6.35 8.12 27.40
C THR A 13 5.25 7.06 27.42
N LEU A 14 4.76 6.69 28.62
CA LEU A 14 3.64 5.76 28.81
C LEU A 14 2.29 6.39 28.52
N SER A 15 2.17 7.72 28.65
CA SER A 15 0.93 8.48 28.40
C SER A 15 0.80 9.01 26.96
N LYS A 16 1.76 8.75 26.08
CA LYS A 16 1.53 9.01 24.65
C LYS A 16 0.29 8.25 24.21
N PRO A 17 -0.71 8.93 23.65
CA PRO A 17 -1.91 8.25 23.19
C PRO A 17 -1.47 7.13 22.26
N LYS A 18 -1.89 5.90 22.55
CA LYS A 18 -1.70 4.77 21.64
C LYS A 18 -2.24 5.23 20.31
N THR A 19 -1.42 5.17 19.26
CA THR A 19 -1.89 5.43 17.91
C THR A 19 -3.05 4.48 17.68
N THR A 20 -4.26 5.00 17.65
CA THR A 20 -5.45 4.19 17.40
C THR A 20 -5.51 3.85 15.94
N GLU A 21 -5.73 2.59 15.66
CA GLU A 21 -6.02 2.12 14.32
C GLU A 21 -7.26 2.85 13.79
N LYS A 22 -7.11 3.50 12.65
CA LYS A 22 -8.21 4.22 12.01
C LYS A 22 -8.95 3.30 11.04
N PRO A 23 -10.26 3.44 10.90
CA PRO A 23 -10.96 2.79 9.80
C PRO A 23 -10.41 3.28 8.46
N ILE A 24 -10.59 2.48 7.42
CA ILE A 24 -10.17 2.82 6.07
C ILE A 24 -10.77 4.16 5.63
N GLY A 25 -9.97 4.99 5.01
CA GLY A 25 -10.41 6.31 4.55
C GLY A 25 -9.32 6.98 3.73
N TYR A 26 -9.71 8.04 3.05
CA TYR A 26 -8.81 8.91 2.30
C TYR A 26 -9.13 10.38 2.63
N PRO A 27 -8.16 11.30 2.47
CA PRO A 27 -8.38 12.72 2.69
C PRO A 27 -9.50 13.28 1.79
N LEU A 28 -10.25 14.27 2.30
CA LEU A 28 -11.30 14.92 1.54
C LEU A 28 -10.77 15.80 0.39
N GLU A 29 -9.52 16.26 0.54
CA GLU A 29 -8.85 17.10 -0.46
C GLU A 29 -7.78 16.29 -1.21
N MET A 30 -7.53 16.66 -2.47
CA MET A 30 -6.45 16.07 -3.26
C MET A 30 -5.11 16.55 -2.72
N ILE A 31 -4.33 15.62 -2.16
CA ILE A 31 -3.01 15.91 -1.60
C ILE A 31 -1.91 15.72 -2.66
N PHE A 32 -2.16 14.88 -3.66
CA PHE A 32 -1.28 14.71 -4.81
C PHE A 32 -1.71 15.66 -5.91
N THR A 33 -1.00 16.79 -6.03
CA THR A 33 -1.24 17.74 -7.10
C THR A 33 -0.44 17.37 -8.34
N TYR A 34 -1.04 17.57 -9.47
CA TYR A 34 -0.38 17.54 -10.76
C TYR A 34 0.38 18.84 -10.99
N ASP A 35 1.65 18.75 -11.39
CA ASP A 35 2.48 19.93 -11.64
C ASP A 35 2.28 20.56 -13.03
N GLY A 36 1.49 19.94 -13.90
CA GLY A 36 1.16 20.46 -15.22
C GLY A 36 2.28 20.42 -16.26
N THR A 37 3.44 19.87 -15.92
CA THR A 37 4.63 20.03 -16.74
C THR A 37 4.81 18.93 -17.79
N SER A 38 4.19 17.76 -17.61
CA SER A 38 4.35 16.63 -18.54
C SER A 38 3.20 16.52 -19.53
N LYS A 39 3.51 16.72 -20.82
CA LYS A 39 2.57 16.56 -21.94
C LYS A 39 2.13 15.12 -22.21
N SER A 40 2.76 14.14 -21.56
CA SER A 40 2.47 12.71 -21.74
C SER A 40 1.51 12.13 -20.70
N GLN A 41 0.99 12.94 -19.82
CA GLN A 41 0.11 12.48 -18.75
C GLN A 41 -1.33 12.35 -19.25
N THR A 42 -1.98 11.26 -18.84
CA THR A 42 -3.39 10.99 -19.12
C THR A 42 -4.20 11.12 -17.84
N GLU A 43 -5.34 11.77 -17.90
CA GLU A 43 -6.25 11.84 -16.76
C GLU A 43 -6.80 10.44 -16.45
N PHE A 44 -6.76 10.07 -15.17
CA PHE A 44 -7.41 8.87 -14.68
C PHE A 44 -8.85 9.18 -14.29
N THR A 45 -9.79 8.46 -14.88
CA THR A 45 -11.22 8.65 -14.66
C THR A 45 -11.74 7.92 -13.43
N LYS A 46 -11.05 6.84 -13.03
CA LYS A 46 -11.42 6.01 -11.88
C LYS A 46 -10.74 6.42 -10.58
N ASN A 47 -9.86 7.41 -10.58
CA ASN A 47 -9.32 7.93 -9.33
C ASN A 47 -10.42 8.63 -8.53
N VAL A 48 -10.40 8.49 -7.19
CA VAL A 48 -11.37 9.15 -6.29
C VAL A 48 -11.32 10.67 -6.38
N TYR A 49 -10.19 11.23 -6.81
CA TYR A 49 -10.05 12.66 -7.08
C TYR A 49 -10.19 12.94 -8.57
N LYS A 50 -11.15 13.79 -8.89
CA LYS A 50 -11.34 14.24 -10.27
C LYS A 50 -10.13 15.02 -10.76
N GLY A 51 -9.71 14.76 -12.00
CA GLY A 51 -8.53 15.40 -12.60
C GLY A 51 -7.19 14.84 -12.14
N TYR A 52 -7.19 13.69 -11.48
CA TYR A 52 -5.96 13.01 -11.12
C TYR A 52 -5.25 12.47 -12.35
N LEU A 53 -3.96 12.79 -12.49
CA LEU A 53 -3.21 12.42 -13.68
C LEU A 53 -2.30 11.23 -13.46
N SER A 54 -2.22 10.38 -14.48
CA SER A 54 -1.28 9.27 -14.54
C SER A 54 0.17 9.78 -14.57
N SER A 55 1.07 9.06 -13.98
CA SER A 55 2.52 9.30 -14.08
C SER A 55 3.05 10.60 -13.49
N ALA A 56 2.72 10.91 -12.24
CA ALA A 56 3.62 11.76 -11.49
C ALA A 56 5.05 11.18 -11.57
N GLU A 57 6.06 12.03 -11.76
CA GLU A 57 7.46 11.63 -11.89
C GLU A 57 7.95 10.76 -10.72
N ASN A 58 7.31 10.91 -9.56
CA ASN A 58 7.62 10.20 -8.33
C ASN A 58 6.97 8.81 -8.19
N ARG A 59 6.37 8.26 -9.25
CA ARG A 59 5.83 6.89 -9.24
C ARG A 59 6.87 5.88 -9.67
N SER A 60 7.02 4.82 -8.89
CA SER A 60 7.78 3.65 -9.30
C SER A 60 7.13 2.96 -10.51
N LEU A 61 7.88 2.14 -11.22
CA LEU A 61 7.32 1.40 -12.37
C LEU A 61 6.14 0.49 -11.97
N PRO A 62 6.20 -0.28 -10.86
CA PRO A 62 5.06 -1.09 -10.43
C PRO A 62 3.81 -0.26 -10.14
N GLU A 63 3.97 0.90 -9.50
CA GLU A 63 2.84 1.80 -9.25
C GLU A 63 2.21 2.29 -10.56
N LYS A 64 3.02 2.70 -11.54
CA LYS A 64 2.52 3.12 -12.86
C LYS A 64 1.77 2.01 -13.58
N LEU A 65 2.28 0.78 -13.50
CA LEU A 65 1.63 -0.38 -14.12
C LEU A 65 0.31 -0.72 -13.41
N PHE A 66 0.30 -0.64 -12.08
CA PHE A 66 -0.91 -0.90 -11.30
C PHE A 66 -1.99 0.17 -11.54
N GLU A 67 -1.63 1.46 -11.57
CA GLU A 67 -2.57 2.54 -11.90
C GLU A 67 -3.19 2.36 -13.29
N ARG A 68 -2.39 1.99 -14.30
CA ARG A 68 -2.90 1.68 -15.63
C ARG A 68 -3.82 0.47 -15.65
N TYR A 69 -3.48 -0.56 -14.88
CA TYR A 69 -4.35 -1.72 -14.70
C TYR A 69 -5.69 -1.30 -14.08
N CYS A 70 -5.68 -0.53 -13.00
CA CYS A 70 -6.90 -0.04 -12.36
C CYS A 70 -7.78 0.75 -13.35
N GLU A 71 -7.19 1.64 -14.13
CA GLU A 71 -7.93 2.44 -15.11
C GLU A 71 -8.56 1.59 -16.23
N SER A 72 -7.85 0.56 -16.70
CA SER A 72 -8.31 -0.28 -17.81
C SER A 72 -9.23 -1.44 -17.40
N SER A 73 -9.10 -1.95 -16.17
CA SER A 73 -9.87 -3.12 -15.71
C SER A 73 -11.35 -2.80 -15.56
N LYS A 74 -12.21 -3.65 -16.11
CA LYS A 74 -13.67 -3.54 -15.96
C LYS A 74 -14.16 -3.86 -14.55
N ASN A 75 -13.35 -4.57 -13.76
CA ASN A 75 -13.67 -4.99 -12.41
C ASN A 75 -13.36 -3.91 -11.36
N ILE A 76 -12.50 -2.94 -11.68
CA ILE A 76 -12.17 -1.82 -10.79
C ILE A 76 -13.12 -0.65 -11.04
N GLN A 77 -13.82 -0.24 -9.98
CA GLN A 77 -14.73 0.90 -10.02
C GLN A 77 -14.01 2.21 -9.72
N TRP A 78 -13.17 2.20 -8.71
CA TRP A 78 -12.38 3.36 -8.29
C TRP A 78 -11.07 2.95 -7.64
N PHE A 79 -10.10 3.85 -7.61
CA PHE A 79 -8.87 3.68 -6.86
C PHE A 79 -8.39 4.99 -6.21
N TYR A 80 -7.63 4.85 -5.15
CA TYR A 80 -6.99 5.94 -4.43
C TYR A 80 -5.51 5.59 -4.22
N LYS A 81 -4.60 6.49 -4.63
CA LYS A 81 -3.17 6.39 -4.29
C LYS A 81 -2.96 7.02 -2.92
N ASN A 82 -2.49 6.20 -1.99
CA ASN A 82 -2.19 6.65 -0.64
C ASN A 82 -0.82 7.37 -0.56
N GLY A 83 -0.60 8.13 0.52
CA GLY A 83 0.70 8.75 0.80
C GLY A 83 1.61 7.86 1.63
N ASP A 84 2.92 8.16 1.58
CA ASP A 84 3.96 7.35 2.22
C ASP A 84 4.14 7.66 3.71
N LYS A 85 3.67 8.82 4.16
CA LYS A 85 3.77 9.29 5.55
C LYS A 85 2.84 10.47 5.78
N GLY A 86 2.43 10.67 7.03
CA GLY A 86 1.57 11.76 7.45
C GLY A 86 0.32 11.26 8.17
N ILE A 87 -0.27 12.10 9.01
CA ILE A 87 -1.46 11.73 9.80
C ILE A 87 -2.74 11.74 8.98
N GLU A 88 -2.72 12.41 7.85
CA GLU A 88 -3.81 12.54 6.89
C GLU A 88 -4.01 11.29 6.04
N TYR A 89 -2.95 10.50 5.85
CA TYR A 89 -3.00 9.28 5.04
C TYR A 89 -3.40 8.05 5.82
N PHE A 90 -3.99 7.11 5.12
CA PHE A 90 -4.32 5.81 5.68
C PHE A 90 -3.07 5.03 6.08
N SER A 91 -3.05 4.49 7.28
CA SER A 91 -1.95 3.64 7.75
C SER A 91 -2.45 2.55 8.68
N ILE A 92 -1.79 1.40 8.63
CA ILE A 92 -2.00 0.27 9.51
C ILE A 92 -0.95 0.33 10.61
N VAL A 93 -1.39 0.38 11.86
CA VAL A 93 -0.49 0.42 13.01
C VAL A 93 -0.17 -1.00 13.45
N TYR A 94 1.11 -1.28 13.63
CA TYR A 94 1.59 -2.57 14.12
C TYR A 94 2.73 -2.40 15.13
N THR A 95 3.02 -3.46 15.86
CA THR A 95 4.15 -3.48 16.80
C THR A 95 5.31 -4.29 16.20
N ASP A 96 6.50 -3.71 16.18
CA ASP A 96 7.67 -4.40 15.69
C ASP A 96 8.20 -5.43 16.71
N ASN A 97 9.27 -6.17 16.35
CA ASN A 97 9.86 -7.21 17.20
C ASN A 97 10.47 -6.68 18.51
N PHE A 98 10.64 -5.37 18.63
CA PHE A 98 11.17 -4.69 19.81
C PHE A 98 10.06 -4.04 20.66
N GLY A 99 8.78 -4.33 20.36
CA GLY A 99 7.64 -3.74 21.07
C GLY A 99 7.31 -2.29 20.66
N LYS A 100 7.99 -1.73 19.64
CA LYS A 100 7.77 -0.37 19.18
C LYS A 100 6.65 -0.30 18.16
N GLN A 101 5.74 0.65 18.35
CA GLN A 101 4.70 0.93 17.36
C GLN A 101 5.30 1.53 16.07
N LYS A 102 4.82 1.04 14.94
CA LYS A 102 5.16 1.47 13.58
C LYS A 102 3.88 1.67 12.80
N SER A 103 3.95 2.54 11.79
CA SER A 103 2.90 2.71 10.80
C SER A 103 3.36 2.12 9.46
N PHE A 104 2.48 1.35 8.85
CA PHE A 104 2.62 0.87 7.49
C PHE A 104 1.60 1.62 6.63
N TYR A 105 2.07 2.26 5.58
CA TYR A 105 1.26 3.02 4.62
C TYR A 105 1.17 2.20 3.34
N PRO A 106 0.09 1.43 3.10
CA PRO A 106 -0.11 0.74 1.83
C PRO A 106 -0.24 1.73 0.69
N ASP A 107 0.17 1.33 -0.51
CA ASP A 107 0.20 2.22 -1.68
C ASP A 107 -1.17 2.62 -2.19
N TYR A 108 -2.14 1.69 -2.19
CA TYR A 108 -3.45 1.91 -2.80
C TYR A 108 -4.60 1.37 -1.96
N ILE A 109 -5.74 2.04 -2.11
CA ILE A 109 -7.05 1.52 -1.74
C ILE A 109 -7.88 1.51 -3.02
N ILE A 110 -8.54 0.39 -3.31
CA ILE A 110 -9.35 0.24 -4.51
C ILE A 110 -10.74 -0.32 -4.19
N GLY A 111 -11.72 0.07 -4.94
CA GLY A 111 -13.07 -0.50 -4.92
C GLY A 111 -13.37 -1.23 -6.21
N THR A 112 -13.91 -2.43 -6.09
CA THR A 112 -14.33 -3.25 -7.22
C THR A 112 -15.80 -3.08 -7.53
N THR A 113 -16.22 -3.43 -8.74
CA THR A 113 -17.62 -3.32 -9.19
C THR A 113 -18.57 -4.25 -8.44
N ASP A 114 -18.08 -5.31 -7.82
CA ASP A 114 -18.83 -6.21 -6.92
C ASP A 114 -18.89 -5.69 -5.46
N GLY A 115 -18.42 -4.47 -5.21
CA GLY A 115 -18.53 -3.79 -3.92
C GLY A 115 -17.44 -4.14 -2.91
N LYS A 116 -16.42 -4.90 -3.29
CA LYS A 116 -15.30 -5.19 -2.40
C LYS A 116 -14.32 -4.03 -2.33
N VAL A 117 -13.69 -3.85 -1.16
CA VAL A 117 -12.61 -2.89 -0.96
C VAL A 117 -11.31 -3.64 -0.71
N TRP A 118 -10.29 -3.26 -1.45
CA TRP A 118 -8.96 -3.86 -1.38
C TRP A 118 -7.92 -2.85 -0.94
N ILE A 119 -6.98 -3.31 -0.12
CA ILE A 119 -5.79 -2.57 0.26
C ILE A 119 -4.59 -3.21 -0.42
N ILE A 120 -3.88 -2.45 -1.22
CA ILE A 120 -2.80 -2.96 -2.07
C ILE A 120 -1.49 -2.28 -1.71
N GLU A 121 -0.47 -3.09 -1.54
CA GLU A 121 0.94 -2.68 -1.53
C GLU A 121 1.57 -3.13 -2.85
N THR A 122 2.28 -2.24 -3.53
CA THR A 122 3.03 -2.61 -4.74
C THR A 122 4.49 -2.85 -4.39
N LYS A 123 5.09 -3.85 -5.02
CA LYS A 123 6.51 -4.15 -4.91
C LYS A 123 7.12 -4.27 -6.30
N GLY A 124 8.31 -3.74 -6.46
CA GLY A 124 8.97 -3.80 -7.76
C GLY A 124 10.37 -3.22 -7.69
N GLY A 125 10.97 -3.04 -8.85
CA GLY A 125 12.39 -2.90 -8.99
C GLY A 125 13.02 -4.28 -9.16
N PHE A 126 13.97 -4.36 -10.09
CA PHE A 126 14.69 -5.59 -10.35
C PHE A 126 16.17 -5.32 -10.35
N THR A 127 16.93 -6.13 -9.63
CA THR A 127 18.38 -6.19 -9.76
C THR A 127 18.77 -6.59 -11.19
N LYS A 128 20.04 -6.49 -11.53
CA LYS A 128 20.55 -6.99 -12.81
C LYS A 128 20.35 -8.51 -12.95
N SER A 129 20.33 -9.26 -11.85
CA SER A 129 20.03 -10.71 -11.82
C SER A 129 18.53 -11.01 -11.99
N GLY A 130 17.65 -10.03 -11.84
CA GLY A 130 16.21 -10.20 -11.98
C GLY A 130 15.45 -10.40 -10.68
N ASP A 131 16.14 -10.31 -9.54
CA ASP A 131 15.51 -10.35 -8.24
C ASP A 131 14.81 -9.01 -7.94
N SER A 132 13.75 -9.02 -7.13
CA SER A 132 13.09 -7.78 -6.73
C SER A 132 13.97 -6.98 -5.77
N GLU A 133 14.22 -5.72 -6.09
CA GLU A 133 14.95 -4.80 -5.22
C GLU A 133 14.12 -4.33 -4.02
N ASP A 134 12.79 -4.32 -4.14
CA ASP A 134 11.89 -3.83 -3.11
C ASP A 134 11.41 -4.91 -2.12
N ILE A 135 11.82 -6.15 -2.33
CA ILE A 135 11.59 -7.21 -1.36
C ILE A 135 12.71 -7.19 -0.34
N ASP A 136 12.37 -6.72 0.83
CA ASP A 136 13.24 -6.72 1.98
C ASP A 136 12.75 -7.71 3.05
N LYS A 137 13.57 -7.92 4.08
CA LYS A 137 13.24 -8.77 5.24
C LYS A 137 11.96 -8.36 5.99
N TYR A 138 11.39 -7.19 5.69
CA TYR A 138 10.17 -6.70 6.31
C TYR A 138 8.93 -6.93 5.44
N THR A 139 9.08 -7.32 4.19
CA THR A 139 7.94 -7.50 3.27
C THR A 139 6.98 -8.57 3.76
N ALA A 140 7.48 -9.74 4.19
CA ALA A 140 6.65 -10.78 4.80
C ALA A 140 5.91 -10.29 6.05
N LYS A 141 6.57 -9.46 6.88
CA LYS A 141 5.92 -8.87 8.05
C LYS A 141 4.84 -7.87 7.68
N LYS A 142 5.11 -7.00 6.70
CA LYS A 142 4.10 -6.04 6.19
C LYS A 142 2.89 -6.79 5.61
N PHE A 143 3.13 -7.89 4.89
CA PHE A 143 2.05 -8.75 4.41
C PHE A 143 1.19 -9.31 5.55
N GLY A 144 1.82 -9.86 6.59
CA GLY A 144 1.09 -10.35 7.78
C GLY A 144 0.29 -9.26 8.48
N VAL A 145 0.84 -8.05 8.58
CA VAL A 145 0.14 -6.88 9.13
C VAL A 145 -1.06 -6.50 8.27
N LEU A 146 -0.88 -6.47 6.94
CA LEU A 146 -1.96 -6.20 5.99
C LEU A 146 -3.08 -7.25 6.10
N LYS A 147 -2.72 -8.54 6.10
CA LYS A 147 -3.67 -9.65 6.23
C LYS A 147 -4.49 -9.56 7.52
N ASN A 148 -3.82 -9.38 8.66
CA ASN A 148 -4.50 -9.21 9.95
C ASN A 148 -5.49 -8.03 9.96
N TYR A 149 -5.11 -6.91 9.32
CA TYR A 149 -5.98 -5.74 9.23
C TYR A 149 -7.20 -6.04 8.34
N THR A 150 -6.99 -6.60 7.16
CA THR A 150 -8.08 -6.92 6.23
C THR A 150 -9.05 -7.94 6.80
N ASP A 151 -8.57 -8.99 7.48
CA ASP A 151 -9.40 -9.97 8.14
C ASP A 151 -10.25 -9.35 9.27
N LYS A 152 -9.64 -8.45 10.06
CA LYS A 152 -10.35 -7.75 11.16
C LYS A 152 -11.51 -6.88 10.67
N TYR A 153 -11.35 -6.23 9.54
CA TYR A 153 -12.33 -5.28 9.00
C TYR A 153 -13.17 -5.84 7.86
N ASN A 154 -13.08 -7.14 7.59
CA ASN A 154 -13.77 -7.80 6.47
C ASN A 154 -13.50 -7.11 5.12
N LEU A 155 -12.21 -6.84 4.89
CA LEU A 155 -11.68 -6.23 3.68
C LEU A 155 -10.81 -7.25 2.94
N PHE A 156 -10.35 -6.89 1.77
CA PHE A 156 -9.42 -7.65 0.97
C PHE A 156 -8.07 -6.94 0.91
N GLY A 157 -7.01 -7.68 0.64
CA GLY A 157 -5.71 -7.07 0.50
C GLY A 157 -4.67 -7.99 -0.11
N GLY A 158 -3.60 -7.38 -0.59
CA GLY A 158 -2.50 -8.15 -1.17
C GLY A 158 -1.31 -7.30 -1.55
N ILE A 159 -0.22 -8.00 -1.85
CA ILE A 159 0.97 -7.40 -2.46
C ILE A 159 0.94 -7.68 -3.95
N VAL A 160 1.12 -6.63 -4.76
CA VAL A 160 1.18 -6.72 -6.23
C VAL A 160 2.63 -6.57 -6.68
N ARG A 161 3.06 -7.46 -7.57
CA ARG A 161 4.39 -7.43 -8.23
C ARG A 161 4.25 -7.70 -9.71
N GLN A 162 5.17 -7.15 -10.49
CA GLN A 162 5.32 -7.55 -11.90
C GLN A 162 6.19 -8.80 -11.99
N ASP A 163 5.73 -9.81 -12.70
CA ASP A 163 6.58 -10.90 -13.14
C ASP A 163 7.47 -10.43 -14.31
N LYS A 164 8.78 -10.49 -14.11
CA LYS A 164 9.76 -10.03 -15.10
C LYS A 164 9.71 -10.82 -16.41
N GLN A 165 9.36 -12.10 -16.36
CA GLN A 165 9.38 -12.97 -17.54
C GLN A 165 8.17 -12.74 -18.44
N SER A 166 6.98 -12.68 -17.84
CA SER A 166 5.73 -12.45 -18.58
C SER A 166 5.42 -10.96 -18.75
N GLY A 167 5.96 -10.11 -17.89
CA GLY A 167 5.59 -8.69 -17.81
C GLY A 167 4.26 -8.43 -17.14
N GLU A 168 3.54 -9.48 -16.72
CA GLU A 168 2.22 -9.38 -16.12
C GLU A 168 2.28 -9.01 -14.64
N LEU A 169 1.21 -8.40 -14.14
CA LEU A 169 1.05 -8.16 -12.71
C LEU A 169 0.49 -9.40 -12.02
N CYS A 170 1.14 -9.79 -10.93
CA CYS A 170 0.72 -10.86 -10.04
C CYS A 170 0.37 -10.30 -8.66
N ILE A 171 -0.52 -10.97 -7.96
CA ILE A 171 -0.94 -10.60 -6.61
C ILE A 171 -0.80 -11.80 -5.65
N CYS A 172 -0.30 -11.52 -4.45
CA CYS A 172 -0.26 -12.45 -3.32
C CYS A 172 -1.29 -12.00 -2.29
N THR A 173 -2.24 -12.88 -1.92
CA THR A 173 -3.36 -12.55 -1.04
C THR A 173 -3.48 -13.41 0.21
N GLU A 174 -2.97 -14.65 0.19
CA GLU A 174 -3.18 -15.63 1.29
C GLU A 174 -1.92 -15.94 2.07
N THR A 175 -0.91 -16.47 1.42
CA THR A 175 0.36 -16.85 2.04
C THR A 175 1.49 -16.19 1.29
N TYR A 176 2.30 -15.42 1.99
CA TYR A 176 3.40 -14.69 1.36
C TYR A 176 4.56 -15.61 0.96
N SER A 177 5.09 -15.39 -0.22
CA SER A 177 6.34 -15.99 -0.71
C SER A 177 7.17 -14.94 -1.44
N ASP A 178 8.50 -14.96 -1.24
CA ASP A 178 9.42 -14.13 -2.02
C ASP A 178 9.52 -14.61 -3.48
N ASP A 179 9.29 -15.91 -3.71
CA ASP A 179 9.28 -16.50 -5.05
C ASP A 179 7.96 -16.23 -5.78
N ILE A 180 8.02 -15.37 -6.80
CA ILE A 180 6.86 -15.01 -7.63
C ILE A 180 6.29 -16.19 -8.44
N LYS A 181 7.07 -17.27 -8.59
CA LYS A 181 6.64 -18.49 -9.31
C LYS A 181 5.93 -19.49 -8.40
N SER A 182 5.88 -19.23 -7.11
CA SER A 182 5.14 -20.08 -6.18
C SER A 182 3.62 -19.94 -6.37
N ASP A 183 2.87 -20.95 -5.93
CA ASP A 183 1.41 -20.97 -5.95
C ASP A 183 0.75 -19.86 -5.11
N SER A 184 1.56 -19.13 -4.30
CA SER A 184 1.13 -17.97 -3.53
C SER A 184 0.76 -16.77 -4.40
N TRP A 185 1.28 -16.72 -5.62
CA TRP A 185 1.07 -15.62 -6.55
C TRP A 185 0.10 -16.04 -7.66
N LYS A 186 -0.89 -15.20 -7.92
CA LYS A 186 -1.87 -15.38 -8.99
C LYS A 186 -1.80 -14.19 -9.93
N LEU A 187 -2.21 -14.38 -11.18
CA LEU A 187 -2.37 -13.23 -12.08
C LEU A 187 -3.35 -12.23 -11.46
N LEU A 188 -2.99 -10.96 -11.53
CA LEU A 188 -3.85 -9.90 -10.99
C LEU A 188 -5.22 -9.89 -11.66
N SER A 189 -5.28 -10.14 -12.98
CA SER A 189 -6.50 -10.23 -13.77
C SER A 189 -7.44 -11.39 -13.39
N ASP A 190 -6.93 -12.40 -12.69
CA ASP A 190 -7.75 -13.53 -12.23
C ASP A 190 -8.39 -13.26 -10.86
N VAL A 191 -7.93 -12.21 -10.18
CA VAL A 191 -8.35 -11.85 -8.82
C VAL A 191 -9.15 -10.55 -8.79
N LEU A 192 -8.77 -9.56 -9.63
CA LEU A 192 -9.31 -8.20 -9.65
C LEU A 192 -9.86 -7.74 -11.00
#